data_a796cf2ab03ad9afa0fdc146922f9b6a
#
_entry.id   a796cf2ab03ad9afa0fdc146922f9b6a
#
_cell.length_a   1.000
_cell.length_b   1.000
_cell.length_c   1.000
_cell.angle_alpha   90.00
_cell.angle_beta   90.00
_cell.angle_gamma   90.00
#
_symmetry.space_group_name_H-M   'P 1'
#
loop_
_entity.id
_entity.type
_entity.pdbx_description
1 polymer ?
#
loop_
_entity_poly.entity_id
_entity_poly.type
_entity_poly.pdbx_seq_one_letter_code
_entity_poly.pdbx_strand_id
1 'polypeptide(L)'
;MSDANAQQSVPAVPPEDEARANLYGLLARLFYAPPDANLISELRLAAPPPDEGGERLTAEGEALKAAWAGLAEACGSAFPARIEEEHLQLFVGVGKAEVTPYLSAYLVRSESDTPLARLRGQLAQWGLARREEAVEPEDHVSALCETMRWLIVGRKATLEVQRQFFEEYLRLGASRFCSAVSACENAKFYRHPAKLLQALLDVEHKAFEID
;
A
#
# COMPACT_ATOMS: atom_id res chain seq x y z
N MET A 1 -50.61 -14.55 -1.92
CA MET A 1 -49.62 -14.05 -0.97
C MET A 1 -48.30 -14.21 -1.67
N SER A 2 -47.83 -13.12 -2.27
CA SER A 2 -46.57 -13.10 -3.05
C SER A 2 -45.52 -12.46 -2.19
N ASP A 3 -44.60 -13.27 -1.70
CA ASP A 3 -43.40 -12.79 -1.04
C ASP A 3 -42.44 -12.20 -2.10
N ALA A 4 -42.45 -10.89 -2.20
CA ALA A 4 -41.44 -10.17 -2.94
C ALA A 4 -40.13 -10.24 -2.17
N ASN A 5 -39.27 -11.17 -2.57
CA ASN A 5 -37.88 -11.24 -2.13
C ASN A 5 -37.12 -10.02 -2.69
N ALA A 6 -37.09 -8.96 -1.90
CA ALA A 6 -36.25 -7.80 -2.20
C ALA A 6 -34.79 -8.22 -1.96
N GLN A 7 -34.14 -8.72 -3.01
CA GLN A 7 -32.69 -8.79 -3.06
C GLN A 7 -32.16 -7.36 -2.94
N GLN A 8 -31.74 -6.98 -1.75
CA GLN A 8 -30.95 -5.76 -1.54
C GLN A 8 -29.65 -5.95 -2.33
N SER A 9 -29.58 -5.30 -3.50
CA SER A 9 -28.34 -5.20 -4.25
C SER A 9 -27.31 -4.47 -3.38
N VAL A 10 -26.26 -5.14 -2.99
CA VAL A 10 -25.11 -4.50 -2.34
C VAL A 10 -24.61 -3.41 -3.29
N PRO A 11 -24.56 -2.14 -2.88
CA PRO A 11 -24.12 -1.05 -3.77
C PRO A 11 -22.73 -1.39 -4.31
N ALA A 12 -22.55 -1.17 -5.62
CA ALA A 12 -21.26 -1.33 -6.27
C ALA A 12 -20.22 -0.40 -5.61
N VAL A 13 -18.98 -0.84 -5.58
CA VAL A 13 -17.87 0.03 -5.13
C VAL A 13 -17.68 1.10 -6.19
N PRO A 14 -17.54 2.39 -5.83
CA PRO A 14 -17.20 3.44 -6.78
C PRO A 14 -15.91 3.13 -7.55
N PRO A 15 -15.79 3.48 -8.83
CA PRO A 15 -14.58 3.19 -9.62
C PRO A 15 -13.30 3.78 -9.01
N GLU A 16 -13.38 4.96 -8.41
CA GLU A 16 -12.29 5.63 -7.70
C GLU A 16 -11.82 4.81 -6.48
N ASP A 17 -12.75 4.30 -5.68
CA ASP A 17 -12.43 3.44 -4.55
C ASP A 17 -11.83 2.10 -5.01
N GLU A 18 -12.31 1.56 -6.12
CA GLU A 18 -11.76 0.34 -6.72
C GLU A 18 -10.32 0.59 -7.20
N ALA A 19 -10.06 1.72 -7.85
CA ALA A 19 -8.73 2.12 -8.31
C ALA A 19 -7.75 2.30 -7.12
N ARG A 20 -8.17 2.99 -6.06
CA ARG A 20 -7.41 3.14 -4.80
C ARG A 20 -7.08 1.79 -4.18
N ALA A 21 -8.09 0.93 -4.03
CA ALA A 21 -7.93 -0.41 -3.47
C ALA A 21 -6.97 -1.28 -4.30
N ASN A 22 -7.01 -1.18 -5.62
CA ASN A 22 -6.12 -1.90 -6.52
C ASN A 22 -4.66 -1.43 -6.37
N LEU A 23 -4.41 -0.13 -6.20
CA LEU A 23 -3.08 0.40 -5.93
C LEU A 23 -2.52 -0.11 -4.59
N TYR A 24 -3.31 -0.09 -3.53
CA TYR A 24 -2.92 -0.65 -2.24
C TYR A 24 -2.62 -2.16 -2.34
N GLY A 25 -3.45 -2.94 -3.05
CA GLY A 25 -3.23 -4.37 -3.26
C GLY A 25 -1.96 -4.67 -4.06
N LEU A 26 -1.67 -3.88 -5.09
CA LEU A 26 -0.42 -3.98 -5.84
C LEU A 26 0.80 -3.70 -4.96
N LEU A 27 0.78 -2.61 -4.19
CA LEU A 27 1.86 -2.23 -3.29
C LEU A 27 2.06 -3.26 -2.18
N ALA A 28 0.98 -3.80 -1.63
CA ALA A 28 1.04 -4.89 -0.67
C ALA A 28 1.78 -6.11 -1.26
N ARG A 29 1.43 -6.51 -2.48
CA ARG A 29 2.07 -7.63 -3.18
C ARG A 29 3.55 -7.38 -3.43
N LEU A 30 3.92 -6.18 -3.93
CA LEU A 30 5.30 -5.83 -4.26
C LEU A 30 6.23 -5.80 -3.04
N PHE A 31 5.73 -5.37 -1.87
CA PHE A 31 6.53 -5.33 -0.65
C PHE A 31 6.49 -6.64 0.15
N TYR A 32 5.51 -7.51 -0.07
CA TYR A 32 5.43 -8.80 0.62
C TYR A 32 6.46 -9.80 0.09
N ALA A 33 6.61 -9.85 -1.25
CA ALA A 33 7.53 -10.76 -1.92
C ALA A 33 8.02 -10.15 -3.23
N PRO A 34 9.18 -10.59 -3.76
CA PRO A 34 9.65 -10.14 -5.06
C PRO A 34 8.61 -10.49 -6.15
N PRO A 35 8.34 -9.58 -7.10
CA PRO A 35 7.41 -9.83 -8.18
C PRO A 35 7.93 -10.94 -9.12
N ASP A 36 7.05 -11.85 -9.46
CA ASP A 36 7.33 -12.88 -10.46
C ASP A 36 7.33 -12.30 -11.89
N ALA A 37 7.78 -13.11 -12.87
CA ALA A 37 7.87 -12.70 -14.27
C ALA A 37 6.51 -12.29 -14.87
N ASN A 38 5.40 -12.88 -14.38
CA ASN A 38 4.06 -12.54 -14.85
C ASN A 38 3.66 -11.14 -14.38
N LEU A 39 3.83 -10.84 -13.08
CA LEU A 39 3.53 -9.53 -12.54
C LEU A 39 4.40 -8.44 -13.18
N ILE A 40 5.70 -8.71 -13.40
CA ILE A 40 6.60 -7.77 -14.10
C ILE A 40 6.07 -7.51 -15.52
N SER A 41 5.64 -8.55 -16.24
CA SER A 41 5.11 -8.40 -17.60
C SER A 41 3.79 -7.63 -17.62
N GLU A 42 2.89 -7.88 -16.67
CA GLU A 42 1.64 -7.16 -16.51
C GLU A 42 1.88 -5.67 -16.24
N LEU A 43 2.77 -5.36 -15.28
CA LEU A 43 3.10 -3.98 -14.94
C LEU A 43 3.74 -3.20 -16.10
N ARG A 44 4.60 -3.86 -16.87
CA ARG A 44 5.22 -3.24 -18.05
C ARG A 44 4.18 -2.80 -19.08
N LEU A 45 3.07 -3.53 -19.20
CA LEU A 45 2.02 -3.30 -20.21
C LEU A 45 0.83 -2.51 -19.64
N ALA A 46 0.76 -2.36 -18.33
CA ALA A 46 -0.37 -1.71 -17.69
C ALA A 46 -0.40 -0.21 -17.99
N ALA A 47 -1.55 0.27 -18.44
CA ALA A 47 -1.79 1.70 -18.53
C ALA A 47 -1.75 2.35 -17.13
N PRO A 48 -1.35 3.62 -17.03
CA PRO A 48 -1.46 4.35 -15.78
C PRO A 48 -2.94 4.40 -15.33
N PRO A 49 -3.21 4.61 -14.03
CA PRO A 49 -4.56 4.84 -13.55
C PRO A 49 -5.28 5.87 -14.42
N PRO A 50 -6.56 5.64 -14.77
CA PRO A 50 -7.28 6.56 -15.64
C PRO A 50 -7.34 7.95 -15.01
N ASP A 51 -7.20 8.98 -15.85
CA ASP A 51 -7.49 10.35 -15.45
C ASP A 51 -9.02 10.47 -15.31
N GLU A 52 -9.51 10.65 -14.10
CA GLU A 52 -10.93 10.84 -13.89
C GLU A 52 -11.37 12.22 -14.42
N GLY A 53 -12.11 12.21 -15.53
CA GLY A 53 -13.03 13.27 -15.88
C GLY A 53 -12.52 14.52 -16.58
N GLY A 54 -11.40 14.52 -17.27
CA GLY A 54 -11.02 15.66 -18.15
C GLY A 54 -10.67 16.98 -17.43
N GLU A 55 -10.67 17.01 -16.11
CA GLU A 55 -10.10 18.08 -15.31
C GLU A 55 -8.60 17.94 -15.23
N ARG A 56 -7.91 19.08 -15.13
CA ARG A 56 -6.46 19.10 -14.96
C ARG A 56 -6.09 18.38 -13.65
N LEU A 57 -5.25 17.36 -13.73
CA LEU A 57 -4.75 16.65 -12.53
C LEU A 57 -4.15 17.63 -11.53
N THR A 58 -4.30 17.32 -10.24
CA THR A 58 -3.58 18.02 -9.19
C THR A 58 -2.07 17.67 -9.27
N ALA A 59 -1.24 18.40 -8.55
CA ALA A 59 0.19 18.12 -8.50
C ALA A 59 0.47 16.71 -7.98
N GLU A 60 -0.32 16.25 -7.00
CA GLU A 60 -0.23 14.89 -6.43
C GLU A 60 -0.65 13.84 -7.47
N GLY A 61 -1.71 14.09 -8.24
CA GLY A 61 -2.17 13.20 -9.33
C GLY A 61 -1.11 13.05 -10.43
N GLU A 62 -0.48 14.15 -10.85
CA GLU A 62 0.63 14.12 -11.80
C GLU A 62 1.84 13.35 -11.24
N ALA A 63 2.15 13.51 -9.95
CA ALA A 63 3.21 12.77 -9.28
C ALA A 63 2.91 11.25 -9.23
N LEU A 64 1.66 10.87 -8.95
CA LEU A 64 1.22 9.47 -8.94
C LEU A 64 1.36 8.85 -10.35
N LYS A 65 0.93 9.57 -11.37
CA LYS A 65 1.05 9.14 -12.78
C LYS A 65 2.52 8.97 -13.20
N ALA A 66 3.37 9.91 -12.80
CA ALA A 66 4.81 9.82 -13.07
C ALA A 66 5.48 8.66 -12.32
N ALA A 67 5.09 8.40 -11.07
CA ALA A 67 5.58 7.27 -10.29
C ALA A 67 5.16 5.92 -10.89
N TRP A 68 3.92 5.82 -11.38
CA TRP A 68 3.44 4.64 -12.12
C TRP A 68 4.25 4.40 -13.39
N ALA A 69 4.44 5.43 -14.22
CA ALA A 69 5.24 5.33 -15.43
C ALA A 69 6.68 4.88 -15.14
N GLY A 70 7.29 5.40 -14.08
CA GLY A 70 8.61 5.00 -13.63
C GLY A 70 8.69 3.54 -13.18
N LEU A 71 7.64 3.01 -12.54
CA LEU A 71 7.57 1.58 -12.18
C LEU A 71 7.42 0.71 -13.43
N ALA A 72 6.56 1.08 -14.37
CA ALA A 72 6.35 0.36 -15.62
C ALA A 72 7.65 0.32 -16.47
N GLU A 73 8.38 1.45 -16.55
CA GLU A 73 9.68 1.54 -17.21
C GLU A 73 10.72 0.63 -16.54
N ALA A 74 10.80 0.64 -15.20
CA ALA A 74 11.69 -0.23 -14.46
C ALA A 74 11.39 -1.72 -14.71
N CYS A 75 10.11 -2.09 -14.82
CA CYS A 75 9.70 -3.44 -15.22
C CYS A 75 10.17 -3.80 -16.65
N GLY A 76 10.33 -2.82 -17.55
CA GLY A 76 10.80 -3.03 -18.92
C GLY A 76 12.24 -3.56 -19.00
N SER A 77 13.08 -3.24 -18.03
CA SER A 77 14.48 -3.68 -17.93
C SER A 77 14.75 -4.64 -16.78
N ALA A 78 13.70 -5.12 -16.13
CA ALA A 78 13.79 -5.91 -14.90
C ALA A 78 14.16 -7.37 -15.18
N PHE A 79 15.03 -7.90 -14.33
CA PHE A 79 15.36 -9.33 -14.25
C PHE A 79 14.86 -9.88 -12.91
N PRO A 80 13.91 -10.82 -12.88
CA PRO A 80 13.31 -11.34 -11.65
C PRO A 80 14.33 -11.75 -10.59
N ALA A 81 15.39 -12.47 -10.97
CA ALA A 81 16.44 -12.90 -10.03
C ALA A 81 17.18 -11.72 -9.38
N ARG A 82 17.36 -10.60 -10.10
CA ARG A 82 17.98 -9.40 -9.53
C ARG A 82 17.07 -8.68 -8.55
N ILE A 83 15.77 -8.68 -8.83
CA ILE A 83 14.78 -8.09 -7.92
C ILE A 83 14.67 -8.95 -6.64
N GLU A 84 14.75 -10.29 -6.78
CA GLU A 84 14.76 -11.20 -5.63
C GLU A 84 16.00 -10.97 -4.75
N GLU A 85 17.18 -10.87 -5.34
CA GLU A 85 18.41 -10.54 -4.61
C GLU A 85 18.27 -9.21 -3.86
N GLU A 86 17.75 -8.18 -4.54
CA GLU A 86 17.52 -6.85 -3.96
C GLU A 86 16.50 -6.90 -2.81
N HIS A 87 15.39 -7.63 -2.98
CA HIS A 87 14.38 -7.80 -1.93
C HIS A 87 14.97 -8.44 -0.68
N LEU A 88 15.71 -9.53 -0.85
CA LEU A 88 16.36 -10.23 0.26
C LEU A 88 17.36 -9.31 0.98
N GLN A 89 18.16 -8.55 0.25
CA GLN A 89 19.13 -7.62 0.82
C GLN A 89 18.47 -6.48 1.57
N LEU A 90 17.46 -5.86 0.97
CA LEU A 90 16.80 -4.68 1.55
C LEU A 90 15.94 -5.02 2.77
N PHE A 91 15.09 -6.03 2.68
CA PHE A 91 13.99 -6.22 3.62
C PHE A 91 14.15 -7.44 4.54
N VAL A 92 14.92 -8.45 4.14
CA VAL A 92 15.13 -9.68 4.94
C VAL A 92 16.51 -9.63 5.63
N GLY A 93 17.57 -9.43 4.87
CA GLY A 93 18.95 -9.35 5.34
C GLY A 93 19.47 -10.67 5.90
N VAL A 94 20.79 -10.82 5.96
CA VAL A 94 21.46 -11.88 6.75
C VAL A 94 21.83 -11.28 8.10
N GLY A 95 20.92 -11.38 9.06
CA GLY A 95 21.08 -10.83 10.42
C GLY A 95 20.41 -9.47 10.63
N LYS A 96 20.44 -8.54 9.67
CA LYS A 96 19.72 -7.25 9.72
C LYS A 96 19.38 -6.77 8.32
N ALA A 97 18.12 -6.46 8.11
CA ALA A 97 17.66 -5.80 6.90
C ALA A 97 18.26 -4.40 6.75
N GLU A 98 18.58 -3.96 5.53
CA GLU A 98 19.06 -2.59 5.29
C GLU A 98 17.97 -1.55 5.55
N VAL A 99 16.72 -1.91 5.22
CA VAL A 99 15.52 -1.10 5.46
C VAL A 99 14.47 -1.96 6.15
N THR A 100 14.04 -1.56 7.34
CA THR A 100 12.97 -2.30 8.03
C THR A 100 11.61 -2.06 7.34
N PRO A 101 10.87 -3.13 6.97
CA PRO A 101 9.54 -3.01 6.40
C PRO A 101 8.43 -2.86 7.45
N TYR A 102 8.76 -2.85 8.74
CA TYR A 102 7.83 -2.78 9.86
C TYR A 102 7.58 -1.32 10.25
N LEU A 103 6.39 -0.81 9.95
CA LEU A 103 6.08 0.63 10.08
C LEU A 103 6.04 1.10 11.54
N SER A 104 5.80 0.21 12.50
CA SER A 104 5.90 0.54 13.93
C SER A 104 7.25 1.13 14.32
N ALA A 105 8.34 0.67 13.70
CA ALA A 105 9.68 1.19 13.94
C ALA A 105 9.81 2.69 13.61
N TYR A 106 9.01 3.19 12.68
CA TYR A 106 8.99 4.60 12.26
C TYR A 106 7.98 5.44 13.04
N LEU A 107 7.10 4.81 13.82
CA LEU A 107 6.00 5.47 14.54
C LEU A 107 6.28 5.65 16.04
N VAL A 108 7.34 5.04 16.57
CA VAL A 108 7.71 5.15 17.99
C VAL A 108 8.02 6.61 18.34
N ARG A 109 7.31 7.14 19.35
CA ARG A 109 7.44 8.52 19.84
C ARG A 109 8.17 8.63 21.18
N SER A 110 8.18 7.55 21.97
CA SER A 110 8.83 7.46 23.26
C SER A 110 9.16 5.99 23.58
N GLU A 111 9.99 5.74 24.62
CA GLU A 111 10.33 4.37 25.05
C GLU A 111 9.13 3.53 25.49
N SER A 112 8.06 4.18 25.97
CA SER A 112 6.82 3.51 26.38
C SER A 112 5.80 3.36 25.24
N ASP A 113 6.07 3.88 24.05
CA ASP A 113 5.15 3.82 22.93
C ASP A 113 5.17 2.44 22.27
N THR A 114 3.99 1.86 22.07
CA THR A 114 3.80 0.51 21.50
C THR A 114 2.87 0.55 20.28
N PRO A 115 3.29 1.13 19.13
CA PRO A 115 2.44 1.29 17.96
C PRO A 115 1.85 -0.03 17.46
N LEU A 116 2.64 -1.11 17.49
CA LEU A 116 2.16 -2.44 17.09
C LEU A 116 1.04 -2.97 18.01
N ALA A 117 1.14 -2.72 19.33
CA ALA A 117 0.07 -3.15 20.25
C ALA A 117 -1.23 -2.38 20.00
N ARG A 118 -1.14 -1.06 19.71
CA ARG A 118 -2.32 -0.26 19.32
C ARG A 118 -2.94 -0.77 18.01
N LEU A 119 -2.11 -1.03 17.00
CA LEU A 119 -2.56 -1.59 15.73
C LEU A 119 -3.31 -2.91 15.95
N ARG A 120 -2.75 -3.84 16.72
CA ARG A 120 -3.39 -5.12 17.05
C ARG A 120 -4.74 -4.94 17.73
N GLY A 121 -4.83 -4.00 18.67
CA GLY A 121 -6.08 -3.65 19.33
C GLY A 121 -7.14 -3.14 18.35
N GLN A 122 -6.74 -2.30 17.40
CA GLN A 122 -7.65 -1.78 16.37
C GLN A 122 -8.10 -2.87 15.40
N LEU A 123 -7.19 -3.72 14.93
CA LEU A 123 -7.51 -4.83 14.04
C LEU A 123 -8.48 -5.83 14.71
N ALA A 124 -8.26 -6.14 15.99
CA ALA A 124 -9.12 -7.03 16.76
C ALA A 124 -10.56 -6.45 16.90
N GLN A 125 -10.72 -5.13 17.09
CA GLN A 125 -12.03 -4.46 17.10
C GLN A 125 -12.76 -4.61 15.77
N TRP A 126 -12.04 -4.74 14.66
CA TRP A 126 -12.61 -4.99 13.33
C TRP A 126 -12.83 -6.47 13.02
N GLY A 127 -12.49 -7.37 13.95
CA GLY A 127 -12.57 -8.81 13.76
C GLY A 127 -11.45 -9.36 12.86
N LEU A 128 -10.40 -8.58 12.65
CA LEU A 128 -9.21 -9.01 11.92
C LEU A 128 -8.21 -9.62 12.90
N ALA A 129 -7.78 -10.83 12.60
CA ALA A 129 -6.71 -11.50 13.32
C ALA A 129 -5.65 -11.98 12.33
N ARG A 130 -4.40 -11.96 12.75
CA ARG A 130 -3.32 -12.58 12.01
C ARG A 130 -3.61 -14.08 11.85
N ARG A 131 -3.45 -14.61 10.65
CA ARG A 131 -3.50 -16.06 10.42
C ARG A 131 -2.28 -16.72 11.06
N GLU A 132 -2.43 -17.94 11.55
CA GLU A 132 -1.30 -18.67 12.17
C GLU A 132 -0.14 -18.87 11.18
N GLU A 133 -0.45 -19.06 9.90
CA GLU A 133 0.53 -19.25 8.83
C GLU A 133 1.18 -17.95 8.36
N ALA A 134 0.70 -16.79 8.80
CA ALA A 134 1.29 -15.52 8.40
C ALA A 134 2.68 -15.36 9.03
N VAL A 135 3.70 -15.22 8.20
CA VAL A 135 5.10 -15.06 8.63
C VAL A 135 5.31 -13.65 9.20
N GLU A 136 4.77 -12.65 8.51
CA GLU A 136 5.00 -11.26 8.85
C GLU A 136 4.03 -10.74 9.92
N PRO A 137 4.47 -9.88 10.85
CA PRO A 137 3.61 -9.18 11.78
C PRO A 137 2.72 -8.14 11.09
N GLU A 138 1.69 -7.68 11.82
CA GLU A 138 0.60 -6.85 11.30
C GLU A 138 1.05 -5.45 10.87
N ASP A 139 2.20 -4.98 11.36
CA ASP A 139 2.79 -3.68 11.03
C ASP A 139 3.74 -3.70 9.83
N HIS A 140 3.87 -4.84 9.16
CA HIS A 140 4.57 -4.90 7.88
C HIS A 140 3.85 -3.99 6.85
N VAL A 141 4.60 -3.22 6.07
CA VAL A 141 4.05 -2.27 5.09
C VAL A 141 3.01 -2.91 4.16
N SER A 142 3.25 -4.15 3.74
CA SER A 142 2.32 -4.95 2.94
C SER A 142 1.01 -5.21 3.68
N ALA A 143 1.05 -5.60 4.96
CA ALA A 143 -0.14 -5.88 5.76
C ALA A 143 -0.98 -4.62 6.00
N LEU A 144 -0.36 -3.46 6.18
CA LEU A 144 -1.06 -2.19 6.32
C LEU A 144 -1.70 -1.74 5.00
N CYS A 145 -1.04 -1.95 3.86
CA CYS A 145 -1.64 -1.72 2.55
C CYS A 145 -2.85 -2.65 2.31
N GLU A 146 -2.75 -3.94 2.63
CA GLU A 146 -3.88 -4.88 2.54
C GLU A 146 -5.02 -4.50 3.50
N THR A 147 -4.70 -4.01 4.69
CA THR A 147 -5.72 -3.53 5.63
C THR A 147 -6.48 -2.33 5.05
N MET A 148 -5.76 -1.36 4.45
CA MET A 148 -6.41 -0.22 3.81
C MET A 148 -7.28 -0.65 2.63
N ARG A 149 -6.77 -1.54 1.77
CA ARG A 149 -7.57 -2.16 0.70
C ARG A 149 -8.84 -2.83 1.23
N TRP A 150 -8.73 -3.59 2.33
CA TRP A 150 -9.86 -4.24 2.96
C TRP A 150 -10.87 -3.24 3.54
N LEU A 151 -10.42 -2.14 4.12
CA LEU A 151 -11.30 -1.07 4.60
C LEU A 151 -12.11 -0.47 3.45
N ILE A 152 -11.49 -0.24 2.31
CA ILE A 152 -12.12 0.37 1.13
C ILE A 152 -13.16 -0.59 0.53
N VAL A 153 -12.74 -1.76 0.04
CA VAL A 153 -13.60 -2.64 -0.77
C VAL A 153 -14.20 -3.81 -0.02
N GLY A 154 -13.51 -4.34 0.99
CA GLY A 154 -13.96 -5.50 1.76
C GLY A 154 -15.00 -5.13 2.81
N ARG A 155 -14.65 -4.21 3.70
CA ARG A 155 -15.52 -3.71 4.76
C ARG A 155 -16.45 -2.60 4.28
N LYS A 156 -16.09 -1.88 3.22
CA LYS A 156 -16.76 -0.65 2.76
C LYS A 156 -16.91 0.34 3.92
N ALA A 157 -15.78 0.57 4.62
CA ALA A 157 -15.70 1.46 5.75
C ALA A 157 -15.96 2.91 5.31
N THR A 158 -16.52 3.72 6.21
CA THR A 158 -16.69 5.16 5.95
C THR A 158 -15.33 5.83 5.73
N LEU A 159 -15.31 6.95 5.01
CA LEU A 159 -14.10 7.75 4.79
C LEU A 159 -13.44 8.15 6.11
N GLU A 160 -14.22 8.46 7.14
CA GLU A 160 -13.67 8.76 8.47
C GLU A 160 -12.86 7.61 9.08
N VAL A 161 -13.34 6.36 8.96
CA VAL A 161 -12.60 5.17 9.44
C VAL A 161 -11.33 4.94 8.61
N GLN A 162 -11.42 5.13 7.29
CA GLN A 162 -10.27 5.04 6.39
C GLN A 162 -9.23 6.12 6.72
N ARG A 163 -9.66 7.38 6.90
CA ARG A 163 -8.82 8.51 7.29
C ARG A 163 -8.11 8.27 8.61
N GLN A 164 -8.84 7.81 9.64
CA GLN A 164 -8.25 7.51 10.95
C GLN A 164 -7.14 6.46 10.85
N PHE A 165 -7.39 5.35 10.14
CA PHE A 165 -6.38 4.31 9.93
C PHE A 165 -5.18 4.84 9.13
N PHE A 166 -5.42 5.60 8.07
CA PHE A 166 -4.40 6.19 7.24
C PHE A 166 -3.48 7.11 8.05
N GLU A 167 -4.03 8.05 8.80
CA GLU A 167 -3.26 9.02 9.58
C GLU A 167 -2.49 8.36 10.73
N GLU A 168 -3.08 7.38 11.39
CA GLU A 168 -2.47 6.76 12.58
C GLU A 168 -1.36 5.77 12.22
N TYR A 169 -1.53 4.97 11.16
CA TYR A 169 -0.63 3.84 10.88
C TYR A 169 0.13 3.95 9.56
N LEU A 170 -0.46 4.53 8.51
CA LEU A 170 0.15 4.55 7.18
C LEU A 170 0.97 5.81 6.94
N ARG A 171 0.35 6.97 6.98
CA ARG A 171 0.93 8.21 6.45
C ARG A 171 2.37 8.45 6.90
N LEU A 172 2.61 8.60 8.19
CA LEU A 172 3.94 8.93 8.69
C LEU A 172 4.92 7.74 8.59
N GLY A 173 4.45 6.55 8.95
CA GLY A 173 5.28 5.34 8.95
C GLY A 173 5.72 4.96 7.54
N ALA A 174 4.77 4.92 6.59
CA ALA A 174 5.08 4.57 5.21
C ALA A 174 5.89 5.64 4.49
N SER A 175 5.65 6.95 4.75
CA SER A 175 6.48 8.02 4.17
C SER A 175 7.95 7.92 4.63
N ARG A 176 8.19 7.62 5.90
CA ARG A 176 9.55 7.41 6.42
C ARG A 176 10.19 6.13 5.86
N PHE A 177 9.41 5.07 5.71
CA PHE A 177 9.86 3.86 5.02
C PHE A 177 10.24 4.15 3.56
N CYS A 178 9.39 4.84 2.80
CA CYS A 178 9.69 5.23 1.41
C CYS A 178 10.96 6.08 1.31
N SER A 179 11.16 7.00 2.27
CA SER A 179 12.38 7.80 2.37
C SER A 179 13.60 6.93 2.64
N ALA A 180 13.51 5.94 3.54
CA ALA A 180 14.59 5.02 3.84
C ALA A 180 14.97 4.15 2.63
N VAL A 181 13.96 3.61 1.90
CA VAL A 181 14.21 2.88 0.65
C VAL A 181 14.88 3.77 -0.39
N SER A 182 14.40 5.02 -0.54
CA SER A 182 14.95 5.96 -1.54
C SER A 182 16.39 6.37 -1.23
N ALA A 183 16.76 6.44 0.05
CA ALA A 183 18.11 6.78 0.50
C ALA A 183 19.08 5.58 0.45
N CYS A 184 18.57 4.35 0.35
CA CYS A 184 19.39 3.16 0.30
C CYS A 184 20.07 3.02 -1.07
N GLU A 185 21.39 2.93 -1.11
CA GLU A 185 22.16 2.83 -2.35
C GLU A 185 21.89 1.53 -3.11
N ASN A 186 21.55 0.46 -2.39
CA ASN A 186 21.24 -0.86 -2.95
C ASN A 186 19.83 -0.95 -3.53
N ALA A 187 18.92 -0.03 -3.18
CA ALA A 187 17.59 0.02 -3.77
C ALA A 187 17.66 0.52 -5.22
N LYS A 188 17.49 -0.38 -6.18
CA LYS A 188 17.43 -0.07 -7.61
C LYS A 188 15.99 -0.19 -8.12
N PHE A 189 15.42 -1.38 -8.06
CA PHE A 189 14.03 -1.64 -8.43
C PHE A 189 13.08 -1.09 -7.36
N TYR A 190 13.29 -1.41 -6.07
CA TYR A 190 12.35 -1.09 -4.99
C TYR A 190 12.17 0.41 -4.72
N ARG A 191 13.04 1.28 -5.23
CA ARG A 191 12.79 2.73 -5.21
C ARG A 191 11.56 3.14 -6.03
N HIS A 192 11.17 2.37 -7.04
CA HIS A 192 9.99 2.66 -7.86
C HIS A 192 8.68 2.32 -7.13
N PRO A 193 8.49 1.12 -6.55
CA PRO A 193 7.36 0.88 -5.64
C PRO A 193 7.30 1.86 -4.46
N ALA A 194 8.43 2.24 -3.88
CA ALA A 194 8.46 3.22 -2.79
C ALA A 194 8.00 4.62 -3.24
N LYS A 195 8.41 5.07 -4.43
CA LYS A 195 7.91 6.33 -5.03
C LYS A 195 6.41 6.25 -5.34
N LEU A 196 5.93 5.12 -5.84
CA LEU A 196 4.50 4.93 -6.10
C LEU A 196 3.68 4.96 -4.80
N LEU A 197 4.17 4.29 -3.74
CA LEU A 197 3.53 4.35 -2.43
C LEU A 197 3.52 5.79 -1.89
N GLN A 198 4.64 6.51 -1.93
CA GLN A 198 4.68 7.90 -1.47
C GLN A 198 3.69 8.78 -2.23
N ALA A 199 3.64 8.67 -3.55
CA ALA A 199 2.71 9.46 -4.37
C ALA A 199 1.23 9.12 -4.06
N LEU A 200 0.91 7.83 -3.81
CA LEU A 200 -0.42 7.43 -3.36
C LEU A 200 -0.75 8.06 -1.99
N LEU A 201 0.18 8.03 -1.03
CA LEU A 201 -0.02 8.64 0.28
C LEU A 201 -0.28 10.14 0.18
N ASP A 202 0.39 10.84 -0.73
CA ASP A 202 0.21 12.28 -0.93
C ASP A 202 -1.18 12.59 -1.53
N VAL A 203 -1.66 11.78 -2.48
CA VAL A 203 -3.03 11.88 -3.03
C VAL A 203 -4.07 11.61 -1.94
N GLU A 204 -3.94 10.52 -1.18
CA GLU A 204 -4.85 10.16 -0.09
C GLU A 204 -4.91 11.25 0.97
N HIS A 205 -3.74 11.76 1.39
CA HIS A 205 -3.68 12.84 2.37
C HIS A 205 -4.43 14.07 1.88
N LYS A 206 -4.23 14.45 0.62
CA LYS A 206 -4.90 15.61 0.03
C LYS A 206 -6.41 15.40 -0.08
N ALA A 207 -6.86 14.20 -0.45
CA ALA A 207 -8.28 13.87 -0.50
C ALA A 207 -8.92 13.96 0.90
N PHE A 208 -8.27 13.39 1.93
CA PHE A 208 -8.77 13.46 3.31
C PHE A 208 -8.72 14.86 3.97
N GLU A 209 -8.03 15.83 3.37
CA GLU A 209 -8.10 17.24 3.81
C GLU A 209 -9.35 17.97 3.29
N ILE A 210 -9.94 17.49 2.20
CA ILE A 210 -11.05 18.19 1.52
C ILE A 210 -12.41 17.72 2.08
N ASP A 211 -12.52 16.47 2.53
CA ASP A 211 -13.70 15.84 3.14
C ASP A 211 -13.76 16.07 4.67
#